data_47054e412ad9970b6d67eb49c19f9a2d
#
_entry.id   47054e412ad9970b6d67eb49c19f9a2d
#
_cell.length_a   1.000
_cell.length_b   1.000
_cell.length_c   1.000
_cell.angle_alpha   90.00
_cell.angle_beta   90.00
_cell.angle_gamma   90.00
#
_symmetry.space_group_name_H-M   'P 1'
#
loop_
_entity.id
_entity.type
_entity.pdbx_description
1 polymer ?
#
loop_
_entity_poly.entity_id
_entity_poly.type
_entity_poly.pdbx_seq_one_letter_code
_entity_poly.pdbx_strand_id
1 'polypeptide(L)'
;LALMNDPQYLLAAEHLSNKIFEETKINRVEKIIKLYRSVTGRTPSDKELEKLEKYFEEVINTNNTSKKDAFISLAVLIYNLDETTQKS
;
A
#
# COMPACT_ATOMS: atom_id res chain seq x y z
N LEU A 1 12.98 -5.50 -9.52
CA LEU A 1 12.27 -6.72 -9.80
C LEU A 1 11.04 -6.51 -10.63
N ALA A 2 10.64 -7.55 -11.32
CA ALA A 2 9.55 -7.49 -12.28
C ALA A 2 8.18 -7.27 -11.68
N LEU A 3 8.04 -7.38 -10.36
CA LEU A 3 6.74 -7.29 -9.72
C LEU A 3 5.98 -6.01 -10.02
N MET A 4 6.67 -4.88 -10.03
CA MET A 4 6.00 -3.61 -10.26
C MET A 4 5.48 -3.48 -11.69
N ASN A 5 5.99 -4.30 -12.60
CA ASN A 5 5.58 -4.28 -13.99
C ASN A 5 4.70 -5.46 -14.36
N ASP A 6 4.41 -6.34 -13.40
CA ASP A 6 3.58 -7.51 -13.65
C ASP A 6 2.10 -7.09 -13.58
N PRO A 7 1.35 -7.26 -14.69
CA PRO A 7 -0.06 -6.85 -14.70
C PRO A 7 -0.90 -7.53 -13.63
N GLN A 8 -0.59 -8.76 -13.28
CA GLN A 8 -1.36 -9.47 -12.24
C GLN A 8 -1.17 -8.84 -10.88
N TYR A 9 0.06 -8.43 -10.56
CA TYR A 9 0.32 -7.75 -9.28
C TYR A 9 -0.35 -6.39 -9.24
N LEU A 10 -0.30 -5.67 -10.36
CA LEU A 10 -0.93 -4.35 -10.42
C LEU A 10 -2.43 -4.45 -10.24
N LEU A 11 -3.06 -5.43 -10.89
CA LEU A 11 -4.50 -5.63 -10.75
C LEU A 11 -4.87 -6.04 -9.34
N ALA A 12 -4.10 -6.93 -8.72
CA ALA A 12 -4.34 -7.37 -7.35
C ALA A 12 -4.21 -6.20 -6.38
N ALA A 13 -3.16 -5.39 -6.55
CA ALA A 13 -2.93 -4.23 -5.70
C ALA A 13 -4.06 -3.22 -5.84
N GLU A 14 -4.48 -2.96 -7.07
CA GLU A 14 -5.56 -2.03 -7.34
C GLU A 14 -6.88 -2.51 -6.71
N HIS A 15 -7.20 -3.77 -6.90
CA HIS A 15 -8.44 -4.34 -6.40
C HIS A 15 -8.49 -4.28 -4.88
N LEU A 16 -7.43 -4.72 -4.23
CA LEU A 16 -7.35 -4.73 -2.76
C LEU A 16 -7.38 -3.31 -2.20
N SER A 17 -6.60 -2.40 -2.80
CA SER A 17 -6.54 -1.03 -2.30
C SER A 17 -7.87 -0.33 -2.44
N ASN A 18 -8.57 -0.52 -3.56
CA ASN A 18 -9.88 0.10 -3.76
C ASN A 18 -10.89 -0.41 -2.74
N LYS A 19 -10.86 -1.70 -2.47
CA LYS A 19 -11.77 -2.30 -1.50
C LYS A 19 -11.58 -1.70 -0.12
N ILE A 20 -10.33 -1.56 0.31
CA ILE A 20 -10.03 -1.01 1.62
C ILE A 20 -10.29 0.50 1.65
N PHE A 21 -9.90 1.19 0.58
CA PHE A 21 -10.04 2.63 0.51
C PHE A 21 -11.50 3.08 0.63
N GLU A 22 -12.41 2.27 0.11
CA GLU A 22 -13.83 2.59 0.13
C GLU A 22 -14.51 2.38 1.48
N GLU A 23 -13.82 1.77 2.43
CA GLU A 23 -14.37 1.60 3.77
C GLU A 23 -14.46 2.94 4.47
N THR A 24 -15.67 3.32 4.88
CA THR A 24 -15.91 4.64 5.48
C THR A 24 -15.82 4.64 7.00
N LYS A 25 -15.80 3.46 7.62
CA LYS A 25 -15.84 3.35 9.08
C LYS A 25 -14.46 3.42 9.73
N ILE A 26 -13.40 3.40 8.95
CA ILE A 26 -12.04 3.43 9.48
C ILE A 26 -11.30 4.63 8.88
N ASN A 27 -10.33 5.14 9.63
CA ASN A 27 -9.57 6.30 9.19
C ASN A 27 -8.40 5.88 8.30
N ARG A 28 -7.62 6.89 7.84
CA ARG A 28 -6.52 6.63 6.92
C ARG A 28 -5.46 5.70 7.51
N VAL A 29 -5.10 5.92 8.75
CA VAL A 29 -4.08 5.09 9.41
C VAL A 29 -4.55 3.65 9.50
N GLU A 30 -5.79 3.45 9.87
CA GLU A 30 -6.36 2.10 9.95
C GLU A 30 -6.41 1.43 8.57
N LYS A 31 -6.69 2.20 7.53
CA LYS A 31 -6.69 1.67 6.16
C LYS A 31 -5.30 1.21 5.75
N ILE A 32 -4.28 1.97 6.09
CA ILE A 32 -2.90 1.60 5.79
C ILE A 32 -2.50 0.33 6.53
N ILE A 33 -2.86 0.25 7.81
CA ILE A 33 -2.58 -0.95 8.61
C ILE A 33 -3.29 -2.17 8.01
N LYS A 34 -4.55 -2.01 7.64
CA LYS A 34 -5.32 -3.10 7.06
C LYS A 34 -4.72 -3.57 5.75
N LEU A 35 -4.29 -2.62 4.91
CA LEU A 35 -3.64 -2.95 3.66
C LEU A 35 -2.35 -3.73 3.90
N TYR A 36 -1.53 -3.26 4.81
CA TYR A 36 -0.27 -3.92 5.14
C TYR A 36 -0.50 -5.34 5.64
N ARG A 37 -1.46 -5.51 6.55
CA ARG A 37 -1.78 -6.82 7.09
C ARG A 37 -2.35 -7.77 6.03
N SER A 38 -3.14 -7.23 5.11
CA SER A 38 -3.72 -8.04 4.03
C SER A 38 -2.65 -8.60 3.11
N VAL A 39 -1.59 -7.83 2.87
CA VAL A 39 -0.53 -8.25 1.97
C VAL A 39 0.52 -9.11 2.67
N THR A 40 0.93 -8.71 3.87
CA THR A 40 2.08 -9.33 4.55
C THR A 40 1.70 -10.36 5.60
N GLY A 41 0.46 -10.32 6.08
CA GLY A 41 0.02 -11.21 7.15
C GLY A 41 0.46 -10.77 8.54
N ARG A 42 1.09 -9.61 8.66
CA ARG A 42 1.54 -9.09 9.97
C ARG A 42 1.22 -7.62 10.10
N THR A 43 1.23 -7.14 11.35
CA THR A 43 0.98 -5.73 11.63
C THR A 43 2.27 -4.94 11.46
N PRO A 44 2.21 -3.75 10.84
CA PRO A 44 3.41 -2.94 10.70
C PRO A 44 3.87 -2.41 12.05
N SER A 45 5.18 -2.26 12.21
CA SER A 45 5.73 -1.60 13.40
C SER A 45 5.44 -0.09 13.30
N ASP A 46 5.65 0.62 14.41
CA ASP A 46 5.45 2.06 14.41
C ASP A 46 6.32 2.77 13.37
N LYS A 47 7.56 2.31 13.22
CA LYS A 47 8.46 2.89 12.22
C LYS A 47 8.00 2.59 10.81
N GLU A 48 7.55 1.37 10.57
CA GLU A 48 7.04 0.98 9.27
C GLU A 48 5.81 1.80 8.91
N LEU A 49 4.90 1.95 9.87
CA LEU A 49 3.69 2.73 9.64
C LEU A 49 4.02 4.18 9.32
N GLU A 50 4.96 4.76 10.05
CA GLU A 50 5.38 6.13 9.81
C GLU A 50 5.92 6.31 8.39
N LYS A 51 6.74 5.37 7.93
CA LYS A 51 7.29 5.41 6.59
C LYS A 51 6.21 5.27 5.53
N LEU A 52 5.22 4.40 5.78
CA LEU A 52 4.12 4.22 4.84
C LEU A 52 3.27 5.47 4.73
N GLU A 53 2.98 6.12 5.84
CA GLU A 53 2.22 7.36 5.83
C GLU A 53 2.98 8.46 5.10
N LYS A 54 4.28 8.54 5.35
CA LYS A 54 5.13 9.54 4.68
C LYS A 54 5.16 9.32 3.18
N TYR A 55 5.30 8.07 2.76
CA TYR A 55 5.29 7.72 1.34
C TYR A 55 3.96 8.13 0.69
N PHE A 56 2.87 7.83 1.37
CA PHE A 56 1.53 8.17 0.88
C PHE A 56 1.41 9.68 0.64
N GLU A 57 1.84 10.48 1.62
CA GLU A 57 1.78 11.93 1.50
C GLU A 57 2.70 12.47 0.43
N GLU A 58 3.89 11.88 0.30
CA GLU A 58 4.84 12.31 -0.71
C GLU A 58 4.32 12.06 -2.11
N VAL A 59 3.67 10.92 -2.33
CA VAL A 59 3.10 10.62 -3.65
C VAL A 59 2.04 11.64 -4.02
N ILE A 60 1.17 12.00 -3.07
CA ILE A 60 0.13 12.98 -3.32
C ILE A 60 0.74 14.34 -3.64
N ASN A 61 1.71 14.78 -2.84
CA ASN A 61 2.27 16.12 -2.96
C ASN A 61 3.20 16.28 -4.17
N THR A 62 3.99 15.25 -4.44
CA THR A 62 5.00 15.32 -5.50
C THR A 62 4.39 15.09 -6.88
N ASN A 63 3.47 14.14 -6.99
CA ASN A 63 2.91 13.74 -8.28
C ASN A 63 1.53 14.33 -8.53
N ASN A 64 1.03 15.15 -7.62
CA ASN A 64 -0.32 15.72 -7.72
C ASN A 64 -1.35 14.61 -7.96
N THR A 65 -1.19 13.51 -7.24
CA THR A 65 -1.97 12.29 -7.40
C THR A 65 -3.15 12.30 -6.44
N SER A 66 -4.29 11.74 -6.84
CA SER A 66 -5.43 11.61 -5.95
C SER A 66 -5.10 10.67 -4.79
N LYS A 67 -5.85 10.80 -3.70
CA LYS A 67 -5.65 9.92 -2.55
C LYS A 67 -5.88 8.46 -2.91
N LYS A 68 -6.86 8.21 -3.77
CA LYS A 68 -7.15 6.85 -4.21
C LYS A 68 -5.97 6.24 -4.98
N ASP A 69 -5.43 7.01 -5.91
CA ASP A 69 -4.30 6.54 -6.71
C ASP A 69 -3.04 6.40 -5.86
N ALA A 70 -2.85 7.30 -4.89
CA ALA A 70 -1.74 7.19 -3.96
C ALA A 70 -1.84 5.93 -3.12
N PHE A 71 -3.06 5.55 -2.75
CA PHE A 71 -3.28 4.32 -1.97
C PHE A 71 -2.96 3.08 -2.80
N ILE A 72 -3.27 3.11 -4.10
CA ILE A 72 -2.89 2.04 -5.01
C ILE A 72 -1.37 1.94 -5.09
N SER A 73 -0.69 3.07 -5.20
CA SER A 73 0.78 3.09 -5.21
C SER A 73 1.35 2.51 -3.93
N LEU A 74 0.72 2.81 -2.80
CA LEU A 74 1.15 2.26 -1.53
C LEU A 74 0.99 0.74 -1.51
N ALA A 75 -0.12 0.24 -2.07
CA ALA A 75 -0.33 -1.21 -2.15
C ALA A 75 0.75 -1.87 -2.98
N VAL A 76 1.10 -1.28 -4.12
CA VAL A 76 2.17 -1.81 -4.97
C VAL A 76 3.50 -1.85 -4.22
N LEU A 77 3.79 -0.79 -3.48
CA LEU A 77 5.01 -0.74 -2.68
C LEU A 77 5.05 -1.87 -1.65
N ILE A 78 3.95 -2.08 -0.95
CA ILE A 78 3.88 -3.11 0.10
C ILE A 78 4.05 -4.51 -0.50
N TYR A 79 3.40 -4.79 -1.63
CA TYR A 79 3.58 -6.06 -2.32
C TYR A 79 5.04 -6.29 -2.68
N ASN A 80 5.71 -5.25 -3.14
CA ASN A 80 7.11 -5.34 -3.54
C ASN A 80 8.02 -5.60 -2.35
N LEU A 81 7.75 -4.92 -1.24
CA LEU A 81 8.53 -5.12 -0.01
C LEU A 81 8.34 -6.53 0.54
N ASP A 82 7.11 -7.01 0.52
CA ASP A 82 6.81 -8.35 1.03
C ASP A 82 7.53 -9.43 0.22
N GLU A 83 7.51 -9.28 -1.10
CA GLU A 83 8.22 -10.22 -1.98
C GLU A 83 9.70 -10.23 -1.68
N THR A 84 10.30 -9.06 -1.49
CA THR A 84 11.71 -8.94 -1.18
C THR A 84 12.03 -9.63 0.14
N THR A 85 11.19 -9.45 1.14
CA THR A 85 11.37 -10.05 2.45
C THR A 85 11.29 -11.56 2.38
N GLN A 86 10.36 -12.07 1.61
CA GLN A 86 10.18 -13.51 1.49
C GLN A 86 11.36 -14.20 0.80
N LYS A 87 12.04 -13.49 -0.08
CA LYS A 87 13.17 -14.06 -0.80
C LYS A 87 14.44 -14.11 0.03
N SER A 88 14.48 -13.37 1.09
CA SER A 88 15.65 -13.39 1.97
C SER A 88 15.51 -14.49 3.02
#